data_447a6779b5e8c31033725e145bb0b690
#
_entry.id   447a6779b5e8c31033725e145bb0b690
#
_cell.length_a   1.000
_cell.length_b   1.000
_cell.length_c   1.000
_cell.angle_alpha   90.00
_cell.angle_beta   90.00
_cell.angle_gamma   90.00
#
_symmetry.space_group_name_H-M   'P 1'
#
loop_
_entity.id
_entity.type
_entity.pdbx_description
1 polymer ?
#
loop_
_entity_poly.entity_id
_entity_poly.type
_entity_poly.pdbx_seq_one_letter_code
_entity_poly.pdbx_strand_id
1 'polypeptide(L)'
;MDPILHLSIPVTDLSTARDFYVDVLGCDVGRVRDGWADVWFCGLQLTLQERPDEVLSPEATGVRHFGVTLSADALTTMIDRAEQADVDWVHRLTTDHAGTPQEQSKAKLRDPSGNVIELKAYVDPRVAFEQLGLPASTTR
;
A
#
# COMPACT_ATOMS: atom_id res chain seq x y z
N MET A 1 18.70 -1.67 -17.19
CA MET A 1 17.50 -1.09 -16.55
C MET A 1 17.19 -1.88 -15.29
N ASP A 2 16.93 -1.20 -14.21
CA ASP A 2 16.54 -1.88 -12.96
C ASP A 2 15.17 -2.54 -13.13
N PRO A 3 14.96 -3.71 -12.51
CA PRO A 3 13.64 -4.37 -12.54
C PRO A 3 12.54 -3.47 -11.97
N ILE A 4 11.38 -3.51 -12.61
CA ILE A 4 10.17 -2.83 -12.13
C ILE A 4 9.21 -3.91 -11.61
N LEU A 5 8.82 -3.81 -10.35
CA LEU A 5 7.81 -4.69 -9.79
C LEU A 5 6.45 -4.36 -10.38
N HIS A 6 5.68 -5.39 -10.67
CA HIS A 6 4.34 -5.24 -11.26
C HIS A 6 3.33 -6.10 -10.52
N LEU A 7 2.18 -5.52 -10.23
CA LEU A 7 1.02 -6.21 -9.64
C LEU A 7 -0.24 -5.77 -10.37
N SER A 8 -1.14 -6.69 -10.64
CA SER A 8 -2.45 -6.41 -11.21
C SER A 8 -3.54 -6.85 -10.25
N ILE A 9 -4.51 -5.98 -9.99
CA ILE A 9 -5.62 -6.25 -9.07
C ILE A 9 -6.97 -5.91 -9.70
N PRO A 10 -8.04 -6.66 -9.37
CA PRO A 10 -9.38 -6.31 -9.79
C PRO A 10 -9.93 -5.15 -8.97
N VAL A 11 -10.68 -4.28 -9.63
CA VAL A 11 -11.44 -3.20 -8.99
C VAL A 11 -12.89 -3.21 -9.51
N THR A 12 -13.80 -2.72 -8.68
CA THR A 12 -15.22 -2.66 -9.01
C THR A 12 -15.51 -1.54 -10.03
N ASP A 13 -14.92 -0.36 -9.81
CA ASP A 13 -15.07 0.83 -10.63
C ASP A 13 -13.71 1.48 -10.81
N LEU A 14 -13.27 1.61 -12.06
CA LEU A 14 -11.92 2.09 -12.37
C LEU A 14 -11.69 3.54 -11.93
N SER A 15 -12.66 4.42 -12.17
CA SER A 15 -12.55 5.83 -11.81
C SER A 15 -12.43 6.03 -10.30
N THR A 16 -13.29 5.38 -9.53
CA THR A 16 -13.26 5.41 -8.07
C THR A 16 -11.96 4.84 -7.50
N ALA A 17 -11.49 3.73 -8.05
CA ALA A 17 -10.22 3.11 -7.65
C ALA A 17 -9.04 4.05 -7.93
N ARG A 18 -8.96 4.59 -9.14
CA ARG A 18 -7.89 5.51 -9.52
C ARG A 18 -7.85 6.74 -8.62
N ASP A 19 -9.00 7.36 -8.34
CA ASP A 19 -9.08 8.52 -7.46
C ASP A 19 -8.57 8.19 -6.05
N PHE A 20 -8.90 7.02 -5.52
CA PHE A 20 -8.39 6.57 -4.23
C PHE A 20 -6.85 6.46 -4.22
N TYR A 21 -6.27 5.75 -5.18
CA TYR A 21 -4.81 5.58 -5.22
C TYR A 21 -4.06 6.89 -5.44
N VAL A 22 -4.62 7.81 -6.22
CA VAL A 22 -4.02 9.13 -6.46
C VAL A 22 -4.21 10.06 -5.26
N ASP A 23 -5.45 10.25 -4.81
CA ASP A 23 -5.78 11.30 -3.83
C ASP A 23 -5.46 10.87 -2.40
N VAL A 24 -5.62 9.60 -2.05
CA VAL A 24 -5.35 9.09 -0.70
C VAL A 24 -3.92 8.59 -0.57
N LEU A 25 -3.48 7.72 -1.47
CA LEU A 25 -2.15 7.10 -1.36
C LEU A 25 -1.04 7.86 -2.10
N GLY A 26 -1.38 8.94 -2.81
CA GLY A 26 -0.40 9.80 -3.47
C GLY A 26 0.28 9.18 -4.68
N CYS A 27 -0.36 8.21 -5.33
CA CYS A 27 0.17 7.58 -6.53
C CYS A 27 0.14 8.51 -7.73
N ASP A 28 1.13 8.39 -8.61
CA ASP A 28 1.10 9.00 -9.93
C ASP A 28 0.33 8.09 -10.90
N VAL A 29 -0.40 8.71 -11.84
CA VAL A 29 -1.11 7.98 -12.90
C VAL A 29 -0.13 7.61 -14.00
N GLY A 30 -0.17 6.37 -14.44
CA GLY A 30 0.55 5.88 -15.59
C GLY A 30 -0.32 5.83 -16.84
N ARG A 31 -0.39 4.66 -17.49
CA ARG A 31 -1.23 4.45 -18.66
C ARG A 31 -2.69 4.34 -18.25
N VAL A 32 -3.57 4.91 -19.05
CA VAL A 32 -5.02 4.77 -18.92
C VAL A 32 -5.60 4.22 -20.20
N ARG A 33 -6.38 3.15 -20.09
CA ARG A 33 -7.05 2.49 -21.20
C ARG A 33 -8.50 2.18 -20.84
N ASP A 34 -9.26 1.71 -21.81
CA ASP A 34 -10.59 1.22 -21.55
C ASP A 34 -10.52 -0.01 -20.64
N GLY A 35 -11.17 0.08 -19.49
CA GLY A 35 -11.23 -1.02 -18.50
C GLY A 35 -10.02 -1.22 -17.58
N TRP A 36 -8.93 -0.47 -17.75
CA TRP A 36 -7.78 -0.56 -16.84
C TRP A 36 -6.91 0.70 -16.83
N ALA A 37 -6.18 0.88 -15.76
CA ALA A 37 -5.19 1.95 -15.61
C ALA A 37 -4.02 1.49 -14.74
N ASP A 38 -2.83 2.02 -15.02
CA ASP A 38 -1.68 1.88 -14.14
C ASP A 38 -1.61 3.07 -13.19
N VAL A 39 -1.26 2.79 -11.94
CA VAL A 39 -0.80 3.78 -10.97
C VAL A 39 0.56 3.36 -10.42
N TRP A 40 1.38 4.33 -10.05
CA TRP A 40 2.70 4.06 -9.49
C TRP A 40 2.62 4.17 -7.96
N PHE A 41 2.61 3.02 -7.30
CA PHE A 41 2.57 2.92 -5.86
C PHE A 41 3.97 2.65 -5.31
N CYS A 42 4.65 3.70 -4.86
CA CYS A 42 6.01 3.61 -4.29
C CYS A 42 6.99 2.79 -5.17
N GLY A 43 6.97 3.03 -6.47
CA GLY A 43 7.81 2.32 -7.43
C GLY A 43 7.23 1.00 -7.96
N LEU A 44 6.12 0.52 -7.40
CA LEU A 44 5.38 -0.62 -7.95
C LEU A 44 4.45 -0.14 -9.07
N GLN A 45 4.53 -0.77 -10.23
CA GLN A 45 3.53 -0.59 -11.28
C GLN A 45 2.29 -1.39 -10.90
N LEU A 46 1.28 -0.71 -10.40
CA LEU A 46 0.01 -1.31 -9.99
C LEU A 46 -1.03 -1.12 -11.09
N THR A 47 -1.47 -2.21 -11.71
CA THR A 47 -2.52 -2.16 -12.73
C THR A 47 -3.87 -2.42 -12.08
N LEU A 48 -4.76 -1.44 -12.17
CA LEU A 48 -6.15 -1.52 -11.72
C LEU A 48 -6.99 -2.00 -12.91
N GLN A 49 -7.60 -3.17 -12.78
CA GLN A 49 -8.46 -3.73 -13.83
C GLN A 49 -9.91 -3.73 -13.38
N GLU A 50 -10.79 -3.08 -14.15
CA GLU A 50 -12.22 -3.08 -13.85
C GLU A 50 -12.81 -4.45 -14.13
N ARG A 51 -12.85 -5.27 -13.09
CA ARG A 51 -13.35 -6.64 -13.12
C ARG A 51 -14.17 -6.89 -11.85
N PRO A 52 -15.39 -6.31 -11.76
CA PRO A 52 -16.22 -6.44 -10.57
C PRO A 52 -16.56 -7.91 -10.24
N ASP A 53 -16.59 -8.78 -11.24
CA ASP A 53 -16.79 -10.22 -11.10
C ASP A 53 -15.62 -10.96 -10.41
N GLU A 54 -14.43 -10.36 -10.37
CA GLU A 54 -13.23 -10.94 -9.74
C GLU A 54 -12.90 -10.32 -8.38
N VAL A 55 -13.64 -9.30 -7.96
CA VAL A 55 -13.48 -8.68 -6.63
C VAL A 55 -13.94 -9.66 -5.55
N LEU A 56 -13.11 -9.84 -4.53
CA LEU A 56 -13.37 -10.78 -3.45
C LEU A 56 -14.09 -10.12 -2.27
N SER A 57 -14.93 -10.90 -1.59
CA SER A 57 -15.45 -10.51 -0.28
C SER A 57 -14.33 -10.43 0.76
N PRO A 58 -14.51 -9.74 1.90
CA PRO A 58 -13.52 -9.72 2.98
C PRO A 58 -13.11 -11.13 3.43
N GLU A 59 -14.04 -12.05 3.53
CA GLU A 59 -13.78 -13.44 3.93
C GLU A 59 -12.93 -14.18 2.88
N ALA A 60 -13.26 -14.01 1.59
CA ALA A 60 -12.53 -14.64 0.51
C ALA A 60 -11.14 -14.01 0.30
N THR A 61 -10.97 -12.73 0.63
CA THR A 61 -9.67 -12.04 0.62
C THR A 61 -8.70 -12.72 1.58
N GLY A 62 -9.16 -13.08 2.78
CA GLY A 62 -8.33 -13.76 3.78
C GLY A 62 -7.07 -12.96 4.10
N VAL A 63 -5.91 -13.60 3.96
CA VAL A 63 -4.59 -12.98 4.24
C VAL A 63 -4.02 -12.18 3.08
N ARG A 64 -4.69 -12.14 1.93
CA ARG A 64 -4.16 -11.46 0.73
C ARG A 64 -4.09 -9.97 0.96
N HIS A 65 -2.90 -9.44 0.87
CA HIS A 65 -2.65 -7.99 0.92
C HIS A 65 -1.31 -7.67 0.26
N PHE A 66 -1.11 -6.42 -0.07
CA PHE A 66 0.17 -5.90 -0.52
C PHE A 66 0.45 -4.59 0.21
N GLY A 67 1.65 -4.10 0.14
CA GLY A 67 1.97 -2.88 0.85
C GLY A 67 3.40 -2.42 0.68
N VAL A 68 3.79 -1.52 1.57
CA VAL A 68 5.08 -0.85 1.50
C VAL A 68 5.61 -0.55 2.90
N THR A 69 6.92 -0.65 3.05
CA THR A 69 7.64 -0.11 4.21
C THR A 69 8.19 1.27 3.84
N LEU A 70 7.75 2.28 4.56
CA LEU A 70 8.04 3.69 4.33
C LEU A 70 9.01 4.24 5.38
N SER A 71 9.52 5.46 5.16
CA SER A 71 10.06 6.25 6.26
C SER A 71 8.96 6.62 7.24
N ALA A 72 9.32 6.92 8.49
CA ALA A 72 8.34 7.32 9.51
C ALA A 72 7.54 8.56 9.09
N ASP A 73 8.21 9.55 8.48
CA ASP A 73 7.55 10.78 8.01
C ASP A 73 6.58 10.50 6.84
N ALA A 74 6.98 9.65 5.89
CA ALA A 74 6.12 9.27 4.77
C ALA A 74 4.90 8.48 5.25
N LEU A 75 5.06 7.59 6.24
CA LEU A 75 3.94 6.87 6.86
C LEU A 75 2.97 7.86 7.51
N THR A 76 3.46 8.81 8.32
CA THR A 76 2.63 9.82 8.97
C THR A 76 1.80 10.60 7.94
N THR A 77 2.43 11.06 6.87
CA THR A 77 1.73 11.79 5.80
C THR A 77 0.62 10.94 5.15
N MET A 78 0.90 9.67 4.88
CA MET A 78 -0.06 8.77 4.25
C MET A 78 -1.22 8.41 5.19
N ILE A 79 -0.94 8.18 6.47
CA ILE A 79 -1.97 7.95 7.49
C ILE A 79 -2.88 9.18 7.63
N ASP A 80 -2.33 10.40 7.67
CA ASP A 80 -3.13 11.62 7.77
C ASP A 80 -4.08 11.78 6.58
N ARG A 81 -3.63 11.49 5.37
CA ARG A 81 -4.49 11.49 4.18
C ARG A 81 -5.60 10.44 4.27
N ALA A 82 -5.26 9.24 4.73
CA ALA A 82 -6.22 8.15 4.89
C ALA A 82 -7.30 8.50 5.93
N GLU A 83 -6.91 9.10 7.06
CA GLU A 83 -7.85 9.57 8.09
C GLU A 83 -8.77 10.66 7.54
N GLN A 84 -8.25 11.62 6.79
CA GLN A 84 -9.05 12.69 6.17
C GLN A 84 -10.03 12.15 5.11
N ALA A 85 -9.68 11.08 4.43
CA ALA A 85 -10.52 10.42 3.43
C ALA A 85 -11.52 9.42 4.04
N ASP A 86 -11.48 9.22 5.34
CA ASP A 86 -12.35 8.28 6.07
C ASP A 86 -12.33 6.87 5.43
N VAL A 87 -11.13 6.33 5.24
CA VAL A 87 -10.95 5.02 4.62
C VAL A 87 -11.49 3.88 5.48
N ASP A 88 -11.74 2.74 4.86
CA ASP A 88 -12.11 1.51 5.55
C ASP A 88 -10.87 0.85 6.17
N TRP A 89 -10.69 1.00 7.47
CA TRP A 89 -9.59 0.41 8.21
C TRP A 89 -9.82 -1.07 8.50
N VAL A 90 -8.89 -1.90 8.09
CA VAL A 90 -8.78 -3.30 8.58
C VAL A 90 -8.10 -3.30 9.94
N HIS A 91 -7.05 -2.51 10.07
CA HIS A 91 -6.27 -2.36 11.29
C HIS A 91 -5.72 -0.94 11.35
N ARG A 92 -6.17 -0.16 12.33
CA ARG A 92 -5.68 1.21 12.53
C ARG A 92 -4.23 1.21 12.94
N LEU A 93 -3.56 2.34 12.76
CA LEU A 93 -2.15 2.49 13.10
C LEU A 93 -1.87 2.02 14.53
N THR A 94 -0.92 1.11 14.65
CA THR A 94 -0.32 0.68 15.93
C THR A 94 1.19 0.84 15.88
N THR A 95 1.77 1.08 17.06
CA THR A 95 3.21 1.22 17.20
C THR A 95 3.69 0.23 18.24
N ASP A 96 4.59 -0.66 17.83
CA ASP A 96 5.25 -1.63 18.69
C ASP A 96 6.62 -1.10 19.12
N HIS A 97 7.08 -1.42 20.34
CA HIS A 97 8.38 -1.02 20.88
C HIS A 97 8.64 0.49 20.86
N ALA A 98 7.60 1.29 21.10
CA ALA A 98 7.67 2.75 21.06
C ALA A 98 8.81 3.30 21.93
N GLY A 99 9.56 4.28 21.38
CA GLY A 99 10.68 4.92 22.07
C GLY A 99 11.97 4.12 22.09
N THR A 100 12.03 2.97 21.40
CA THR A 100 13.24 2.14 21.27
C THR A 100 13.74 2.11 19.83
N PRO A 101 15.01 1.67 19.59
CA PRO A 101 15.48 1.47 18.21
C PRO A 101 14.67 0.44 17.40
N GLN A 102 13.90 -0.43 18.07
CA GLN A 102 13.06 -1.44 17.45
C GLN A 102 11.62 -0.93 17.15
N GLU A 103 11.37 0.36 17.35
CA GLU A 103 10.06 0.93 17.10
C GLU A 103 9.62 0.71 15.66
N GLN A 104 8.43 0.15 15.51
CA GLN A 104 7.79 -0.06 14.22
C GLN A 104 6.32 0.30 14.29
N SER A 105 5.80 0.85 13.21
CA SER A 105 4.39 1.20 13.07
C SER A 105 3.80 0.53 11.85
N LYS A 106 2.52 0.14 11.95
CA LYS A 106 1.81 -0.52 10.85
C LYS A 106 0.32 -0.20 10.88
N ALA A 107 -0.28 -0.17 9.72
CA ALA A 107 -1.71 -0.05 9.51
C ALA A 107 -2.14 -0.85 8.30
N LYS A 108 -3.39 -1.30 8.26
CA LYS A 108 -4.00 -1.92 7.08
C LYS A 108 -5.31 -1.23 6.76
N LEU A 109 -5.52 -0.97 5.48
CA LEU A 109 -6.76 -0.36 5.00
C LEU A 109 -7.24 -1.07 3.73
N ARG A 110 -8.52 -0.86 3.38
CA ARG A 110 -9.09 -1.34 2.13
C ARG A 110 -9.18 -0.20 1.13
N ASP A 111 -8.91 -0.53 -0.13
CA ASP A 111 -9.34 0.34 -1.22
C ASP A 111 -10.87 0.25 -1.42
N PRO A 112 -11.49 1.07 -2.29
CA PRO A 112 -12.95 1.03 -2.50
C PRO A 112 -13.49 -0.30 -3.02
N SER A 113 -12.63 -1.16 -3.54
CA SER A 113 -12.99 -2.50 -4.03
C SER A 113 -12.71 -3.62 -3.03
N GLY A 114 -12.16 -3.29 -1.85
CA GLY A 114 -11.85 -4.25 -0.80
C GLY A 114 -10.45 -4.86 -0.87
N ASN A 115 -9.60 -4.44 -1.81
CA ASN A 115 -8.20 -4.84 -1.80
C ASN A 115 -7.51 -4.27 -0.56
N VAL A 116 -6.71 -5.10 0.12
CA VAL A 116 -6.08 -4.73 1.40
C VAL A 116 -4.65 -4.25 1.18
N ILE A 117 -4.33 -3.09 1.73
CA ILE A 117 -3.02 -2.45 1.65
C ILE A 117 -2.44 -2.32 3.06
N GLU A 118 -1.19 -2.75 3.26
CA GLU A 118 -0.47 -2.58 4.51
C GLU A 118 0.60 -1.49 4.38
N LEU A 119 0.60 -0.57 5.31
CA LEU A 119 1.57 0.51 5.41
C LEU A 119 2.39 0.31 6.67
N LYS A 120 3.72 0.29 6.54
CA LYS A 120 4.65 0.08 7.66
C LYS A 120 5.76 1.11 7.66
N ALA A 121 6.33 1.35 8.84
CA ALA A 121 7.58 2.08 8.99
C ALA A 121 8.37 1.56 10.19
N TYR A 122 9.68 1.66 10.10
CA TYR A 122 10.62 1.46 11.19
C TYR A 122 11.31 2.77 11.49
N VAL A 123 11.49 3.09 12.77
CA VAL A 123 12.19 4.31 13.18
C VAL A 123 13.66 4.26 12.80
N ASP A 124 14.29 3.11 12.99
CA ASP A 124 15.70 2.90 12.58
C ASP A 124 15.73 1.97 11.34
N PRO A 125 16.14 2.48 10.16
CA PRO A 125 16.24 1.65 8.95
C PRO A 125 17.16 0.42 9.09
N ARG A 126 18.17 0.46 9.96
CA ARG A 126 19.06 -0.68 10.20
C ARG A 126 18.31 -1.83 10.84
N VAL A 127 17.43 -1.52 11.80
CA VAL A 127 16.55 -2.51 12.43
C VAL A 127 15.60 -3.11 11.43
N ALA A 128 15.08 -2.32 10.49
CA ALA A 128 14.24 -2.82 9.41
C ALA A 128 14.96 -3.88 8.58
N PHE A 129 16.20 -3.62 8.17
CA PHE A 129 16.98 -4.60 7.40
C PHE A 129 17.22 -5.89 8.18
N GLU A 130 17.58 -5.81 9.45
CA GLU A 130 17.78 -6.96 10.31
C GLU A 130 16.50 -7.78 10.50
N GLN A 131 15.39 -7.13 10.82
CA GLN A 131 14.11 -7.81 11.09
C GLN A 131 13.45 -8.39 9.85
N LEU A 132 13.58 -7.72 8.72
CA LEU A 132 13.04 -8.20 7.45
C LEU A 132 13.95 -9.22 6.77
N GLY A 133 15.18 -9.42 7.27
CA GLY A 133 16.14 -10.32 6.67
C GLY A 133 16.58 -9.91 5.27
N LEU A 134 16.59 -8.61 4.99
CA LEU A 134 16.96 -8.10 3.68
C LEU A 134 18.43 -8.41 3.36
N PRO A 135 18.74 -8.84 2.12
CA PRO A 135 20.13 -9.05 1.73
C PRO A 135 20.90 -7.73 1.66
N ALA A 136 22.20 -7.77 1.94
CA ALA A 136 23.04 -6.57 1.96
C ALA A 136 22.99 -5.75 0.64
N SER A 137 22.73 -6.40 -0.48
CA SER A 137 22.59 -5.75 -1.80
C SER A 137 21.32 -4.88 -1.93
N THR A 138 20.37 -4.99 -1.00
CA THR A 138 19.13 -4.20 -0.99
C THR A 138 19.33 -2.86 -0.30
N THR A 139 20.43 -2.66 0.40
CA THR A 139 20.79 -1.42 1.10
C THR A 139 21.36 -0.40 0.12
N ARG A 140 20.55 0.18 -0.73
CA ARG A 140 20.95 1.29 -1.61
C ARG A 140 20.43 2.63 -1.11
#